data_1fbcd8e9921169711de607abf7d63b97
#
_entry.id   1fbcd8e9921169711de607abf7d63b97
#
_cell.length_a   1.000
_cell.length_b   1.000
_cell.length_c   1.000
_cell.angle_alpha   90.00
_cell.angle_beta   90.00
_cell.angle_gamma   90.00
#
_symmetry.space_group_name_H-M   'P 1'
#
loop_
_entity.id
_entity.type
_entity.pdbx_description
1 polymer ?
#
loop_
_entity_poly.entity_id
_entity_poly.type
_entity_poly.pdbx_seq_one_letter_code
_entity_poly.pdbx_strand_id
1 'polypeptide(L)'
;MEFELLDNEKYIYSRASAKLIDTLLDFPNQFKNAEKVMRQLDLKLRKDYKNVLILGVGNPSSIAFKLLESADINKLKIPVTFCPSIELPSWVNSDTLIIALSHSGNTIEVLDSVDILTARGYQVIAVTGGGRLTEKAAANKNIILVQYHEDLLPRMAIGYAYVLLVDILTVVGALTVKGFAQDALFGLYWDDVENELFKFTRELIPEIKINKNIAKKIAINLYEKIPIIYGCNKITSTVAYRFKTQLCTVAKVFSHYNTIPEINHDEIIGWEINPELRKKFFVLFITDNQEQEKTRKTIELIQGIFLEKDVNYEEIQLKATNSVVRAFKGF
;
A
#
# COMPACT_ATOMS: atom_id res chain seq x y z
N MET A 1 4.40 -31.83 6.29
CA MET A 1 5.53 -30.87 6.33
C MET A 1 5.79 -30.57 7.78
N GLU A 2 7.04 -30.64 8.19
CA GLU A 2 7.41 -30.27 9.55
C GLU A 2 7.43 -28.74 9.63
N PHE A 3 6.32 -28.14 10.08
CA PHE A 3 6.23 -26.67 10.29
C PHE A 3 7.28 -26.15 11.28
N GLU A 4 7.87 -27.04 12.10
CA GLU A 4 9.03 -26.75 12.95
C GLU A 4 10.22 -26.13 12.18
N LEU A 5 10.33 -26.38 10.87
CA LEU A 5 11.32 -25.72 10.01
C LEU A 5 11.18 -24.19 9.98
N LEU A 6 9.98 -23.66 10.23
CA LEU A 6 9.78 -22.21 10.34
C LEU A 6 10.38 -21.62 11.62
N ASP A 7 10.74 -22.46 12.60
CA ASP A 7 11.48 -22.05 13.81
C ASP A 7 13.01 -22.18 13.64
N ASN A 8 13.45 -22.66 12.48
CA ASN A 8 14.86 -22.69 12.10
C ASN A 8 15.20 -21.45 11.25
N GLU A 9 15.81 -20.45 11.86
CA GLU A 9 16.21 -19.21 11.19
C GLU A 9 17.08 -19.45 9.93
N LYS A 10 18.07 -20.39 10.03
CA LYS A 10 18.96 -20.73 8.91
C LYS A 10 18.16 -21.27 7.73
N TYR A 11 17.13 -22.05 7.98
CA TYR A 11 16.24 -22.54 6.91
C TYR A 11 15.53 -21.36 6.22
N ILE A 12 14.95 -20.41 6.99
CA ILE A 12 14.28 -19.25 6.43
C ILE A 12 15.25 -18.40 5.59
N TYR A 13 16.42 -18.06 6.15
CA TYR A 13 17.45 -17.29 5.42
C TYR A 13 17.97 -18.01 4.18
N SER A 14 17.97 -19.34 4.15
CA SER A 14 18.35 -20.11 2.96
C SER A 14 17.30 -20.08 1.84
N ARG A 15 16.05 -19.80 2.16
CA ARG A 15 14.91 -19.77 1.20
C ARG A 15 14.52 -18.36 0.78
N ALA A 16 14.57 -17.40 1.68
CA ALA A 16 14.37 -16.01 1.34
C ALA A 16 15.67 -15.38 0.83
N SER A 17 15.61 -14.49 -0.17
CA SER A 17 16.79 -13.70 -0.48
C SER A 17 17.15 -12.81 0.71
N ALA A 18 18.42 -12.79 1.12
CA ALA A 18 18.89 -11.91 2.18
C ALA A 18 18.46 -10.45 1.94
N LYS A 19 18.56 -9.98 0.70
CA LYS A 19 18.11 -8.64 0.28
C LYS A 19 16.62 -8.39 0.60
N LEU A 20 15.74 -9.39 0.51
CA LEU A 20 14.32 -9.21 0.83
C LEU A 20 14.10 -9.02 2.32
N ILE A 21 14.75 -9.84 3.15
CA ILE A 21 14.64 -9.76 4.61
C ILE A 21 15.20 -8.42 5.10
N ASP A 22 16.40 -8.05 4.62
CA ASP A 22 17.03 -6.76 4.96
C ASP A 22 16.13 -5.58 4.57
N THR A 23 15.52 -5.62 3.39
CA THR A 23 14.58 -4.59 2.94
C THR A 23 13.34 -4.51 3.83
N LEU A 24 12.82 -5.64 4.31
CA LEU A 24 11.68 -5.66 5.23
C LEU A 24 12.05 -5.08 6.61
N LEU A 25 13.23 -5.40 7.11
CA LEU A 25 13.72 -4.87 8.39
C LEU A 25 14.03 -3.36 8.32
N ASP A 26 14.53 -2.89 7.17
CA ASP A 26 14.84 -1.49 6.91
C ASP A 26 13.61 -0.67 6.48
N PHE A 27 12.48 -1.33 6.22
CA PHE A 27 11.28 -0.69 5.67
C PHE A 27 10.84 0.57 6.44
N PRO A 28 10.85 0.61 7.80
CA PRO A 28 10.45 1.81 8.53
C PRO A 28 11.29 3.04 8.22
N ASN A 29 12.58 2.90 7.88
CA ASN A 29 13.45 4.01 7.50
C ASN A 29 12.97 4.77 6.24
N GLN A 30 12.10 4.18 5.43
CA GLN A 30 11.58 4.84 4.24
C GLN A 30 10.83 6.13 4.57
N PHE A 31 10.14 6.19 5.71
CA PHE A 31 9.37 7.37 6.13
C PHE A 31 10.28 8.57 6.33
N LYS A 32 11.31 8.41 7.15
CA LYS A 32 12.29 9.47 7.43
C LYS A 32 13.16 9.82 6.22
N ASN A 33 13.50 8.83 5.40
CA ASN A 33 14.30 9.07 4.21
C ASN A 33 13.49 9.81 3.13
N ALA A 34 12.20 9.49 2.96
CA ALA A 34 11.30 10.24 2.07
C ALA A 34 11.16 11.70 2.51
N GLU A 35 10.99 11.93 3.81
CA GLU A 35 10.98 13.29 4.37
C GLU A 35 12.25 14.06 4.06
N LYS A 36 13.43 13.43 4.23
CA LYS A 36 14.71 14.08 3.87
C LYS A 36 14.76 14.48 2.40
N VAL A 37 14.22 13.65 1.49
CA VAL A 37 14.12 13.99 0.06
C VAL A 37 13.30 15.27 -0.11
N MET A 38 12.14 15.36 0.52
CA MET A 38 11.28 16.54 0.40
C MET A 38 11.92 17.82 0.99
N ARG A 39 12.61 17.71 2.11
CA ARG A 39 13.30 18.86 2.74
C ARG A 39 14.41 19.46 1.89
N GLN A 40 15.01 18.66 1.00
CA GLN A 40 16.09 19.10 0.10
C GLN A 40 15.57 19.77 -1.18
N LEU A 41 14.26 19.68 -1.44
CA LEU A 41 13.64 20.19 -2.65
C LEU A 41 13.02 21.57 -2.41
N ASP A 42 13.40 22.56 -3.21
CA ASP A 42 12.69 23.86 -3.32
C ASP A 42 11.56 23.72 -4.34
N LEU A 43 10.46 23.09 -3.94
CA LEU A 43 9.29 22.89 -4.80
C LEU A 43 8.51 24.19 -4.94
N LYS A 44 8.80 24.97 -5.97
CA LYS A 44 8.04 26.19 -6.34
C LYS A 44 6.77 25.81 -7.10
N LEU A 45 5.79 25.29 -6.35
CA LEU A 45 4.51 24.85 -6.91
C LEU A 45 3.42 25.90 -6.67
N ARG A 46 2.47 25.96 -7.59
CA ARG A 46 1.19 26.71 -7.41
C ARG A 46 0.44 26.10 -6.23
N LYS A 47 -0.49 26.91 -5.65
CA LYS A 47 -1.38 26.46 -4.56
C LYS A 47 -2.85 26.53 -4.92
N ASP A 48 -3.17 26.83 -6.17
CA ASP A 48 -4.54 27.07 -6.66
C ASP A 48 -5.07 25.98 -7.61
N TYR A 49 -4.47 24.80 -7.57
CA TYR A 49 -4.94 23.63 -8.31
C TYR A 49 -6.38 23.26 -7.92
N LYS A 50 -7.17 22.82 -8.93
CA LYS A 50 -8.58 22.44 -8.72
C LYS A 50 -8.79 20.93 -8.61
N ASN A 51 -7.85 20.15 -9.12
CA ASN A 51 -7.85 18.69 -9.07
C ASN A 51 -6.43 18.16 -9.20
N VAL A 52 -6.27 16.87 -8.91
CA VAL A 52 -4.99 16.15 -8.99
C VAL A 52 -5.16 14.91 -9.86
N LEU A 53 -4.22 14.69 -10.76
CA LEU A 53 -4.06 13.45 -11.51
C LEU A 53 -2.79 12.75 -11.08
N ILE A 54 -2.92 11.51 -10.59
CA ILE A 54 -1.79 10.65 -10.27
C ILE A 54 -1.67 9.58 -11.34
N LEU A 55 -0.58 9.61 -12.10
CA LEU A 55 -0.22 8.59 -13.08
C LEU A 55 0.61 7.50 -12.40
N GLY A 56 0.24 6.24 -12.60
CA GLY A 56 1.01 5.14 -12.04
C GLY A 56 0.40 3.78 -12.33
N VAL A 57 1.22 2.73 -12.32
CA VAL A 57 0.78 1.35 -12.57
C VAL A 57 1.35 0.42 -11.50
N GLY A 58 0.52 -0.49 -11.00
CA GLY A 58 0.92 -1.52 -10.04
C GLY A 58 1.35 -0.97 -8.68
N ASN A 59 2.04 -1.81 -7.92
CA ASN A 59 2.69 -1.40 -6.67
C ASN A 59 4.00 -0.64 -6.98
N PRO A 60 4.35 0.41 -6.26
CA PRO A 60 3.77 1.01 -5.07
C PRO A 60 2.71 2.08 -5.32
N SER A 61 2.55 2.58 -6.57
CA SER A 61 1.71 3.73 -6.89
C SER A 61 0.24 3.53 -6.52
N SER A 62 -0.36 2.38 -6.91
CA SER A 62 -1.77 2.10 -6.62
C SER A 62 -2.05 1.96 -5.12
N ILE A 63 -1.10 1.38 -4.36
CA ILE A 63 -1.25 1.23 -2.92
C ILE A 63 -1.09 2.57 -2.20
N ALA A 64 -0.10 3.38 -2.59
CA ALA A 64 0.07 4.72 -2.03
C ALA A 64 -1.18 5.58 -2.23
N PHE A 65 -1.78 5.53 -3.44
CA PHE A 65 -3.05 6.22 -3.72
C PHE A 65 -4.21 5.68 -2.88
N LYS A 66 -4.41 4.36 -2.83
CA LYS A 66 -5.46 3.74 -2.00
C LYS A 66 -5.30 4.11 -0.51
N LEU A 67 -4.07 4.13 0.00
CA LEU A 67 -3.78 4.54 1.36
C LEU A 67 -4.03 6.04 1.58
N LEU A 68 -3.72 6.88 0.59
CA LEU A 68 -4.03 8.30 0.63
C LEU A 68 -5.53 8.56 0.82
N GLU A 69 -6.39 7.81 0.11
CA GLU A 69 -7.85 7.93 0.21
C GLU A 69 -8.42 7.29 1.48
N SER A 70 -7.76 6.24 1.98
CA SER A 70 -8.29 5.41 3.07
C SER A 70 -7.87 5.87 4.45
N ALA A 71 -6.71 6.52 4.61
CA ALA A 71 -6.24 6.96 5.91
C ALA A 71 -7.12 8.08 6.47
N ASP A 72 -7.68 7.87 7.65
CA ASP A 72 -8.60 8.80 8.34
C ASP A 72 -7.94 10.10 8.79
N ILE A 73 -6.61 10.12 8.81
CA ILE A 73 -5.82 11.32 9.08
C ILE A 73 -5.74 12.27 7.88
N ASN A 74 -5.97 11.74 6.66
CA ASN A 74 -5.86 12.51 5.43
C ASN A 74 -7.20 13.21 5.11
N LYS A 75 -7.16 14.53 4.93
CA LYS A 75 -8.30 15.30 4.46
C LYS A 75 -7.96 15.94 3.11
N LEU A 76 -8.39 15.30 2.04
CA LEU A 76 -8.31 15.85 0.68
C LEU A 76 -9.25 17.05 0.55
N LYS A 77 -8.74 18.16 0.02
CA LYS A 77 -9.49 19.41 -0.19
C LYS A 77 -10.00 19.56 -1.62
N ILE A 78 -9.38 18.85 -2.55
CA ILE A 78 -9.73 18.84 -3.96
C ILE A 78 -9.78 17.40 -4.48
N PRO A 79 -10.50 17.10 -5.58
CA PRO A 79 -10.54 15.76 -6.15
C PRO A 79 -9.16 15.25 -6.54
N VAL A 80 -8.88 13.98 -6.23
CA VAL A 80 -7.65 13.27 -6.62
C VAL A 80 -8.06 12.03 -7.40
N THR A 81 -7.49 11.83 -8.58
CA THR A 81 -7.79 10.70 -9.45
C THR A 81 -6.54 9.92 -9.76
N PHE A 82 -6.60 8.60 -9.67
CA PHE A 82 -5.55 7.69 -10.09
C PHE A 82 -5.81 7.18 -11.51
N CYS A 83 -4.81 7.31 -12.38
CA CYS A 83 -4.88 6.87 -13.76
C CYS A 83 -3.79 5.82 -14.05
N PRO A 84 -4.15 4.54 -14.17
CA PRO A 84 -3.21 3.45 -14.44
C PRO A 84 -2.97 3.19 -15.93
N SER A 85 -3.52 4.02 -16.81
CA SER A 85 -3.46 3.84 -18.27
C SER A 85 -2.96 5.09 -18.97
N ILE A 86 -2.63 4.96 -20.29
CA ILE A 86 -2.29 6.08 -21.15
C ILE A 86 -3.52 6.88 -21.61
N GLU A 87 -4.73 6.36 -21.39
CA GLU A 87 -5.98 7.06 -21.67
C GLU A 87 -6.24 8.12 -20.60
N LEU A 88 -5.78 9.31 -20.86
CA LEU A 88 -5.90 10.44 -19.94
C LEU A 88 -7.35 10.93 -19.83
N PRO A 89 -7.84 11.25 -18.63
CA PRO A 89 -9.16 11.83 -18.44
C PRO A 89 -9.32 13.14 -19.24
N SER A 90 -10.48 13.33 -19.86
CA SER A 90 -10.78 14.50 -20.71
C SER A 90 -10.82 15.84 -19.93
N TRP A 91 -10.99 15.80 -18.61
CA TRP A 91 -11.04 16.99 -17.76
C TRP A 91 -9.66 17.56 -17.41
N VAL A 92 -8.56 16.90 -17.77
CA VAL A 92 -7.20 17.38 -17.49
C VAL A 92 -6.95 18.71 -18.21
N ASN A 93 -6.56 19.73 -17.45
CA ASN A 93 -6.33 21.08 -17.92
C ASN A 93 -5.21 21.79 -17.13
N SER A 94 -5.01 23.09 -17.36
CA SER A 94 -3.96 23.88 -16.69
C SER A 94 -4.11 23.99 -15.16
N ASP A 95 -5.30 23.71 -14.62
CA ASP A 95 -5.57 23.73 -13.17
C ASP A 95 -5.39 22.35 -12.53
N THR A 96 -4.95 21.37 -13.30
CA THR A 96 -4.66 20.01 -12.80
C THR A 96 -3.22 19.91 -12.32
N LEU A 97 -3.03 19.49 -11.05
CA LEU A 97 -1.73 19.01 -10.59
C LEU A 97 -1.48 17.60 -11.11
N ILE A 98 -0.38 17.38 -11.80
CA ILE A 98 -0.04 16.07 -12.38
C ILE A 98 1.16 15.49 -11.65
N ILE A 99 1.00 14.29 -11.09
CA ILE A 99 2.04 13.54 -10.39
C ILE A 99 2.25 12.21 -11.11
N ALA A 100 3.42 11.98 -11.68
CA ALA A 100 3.82 10.73 -12.30
C ALA A 100 4.63 9.89 -11.29
N LEU A 101 4.09 8.75 -10.84
CA LEU A 101 4.65 7.93 -9.80
C LEU A 101 5.08 6.57 -10.37
N SER A 102 6.40 6.37 -10.55
CA SER A 102 6.99 5.14 -11.06
C SER A 102 8.34 4.88 -10.39
N HIS A 103 8.43 3.88 -9.51
CA HIS A 103 9.69 3.54 -8.83
C HIS A 103 10.81 3.24 -9.81
N SER A 104 10.59 2.36 -10.79
CA SER A 104 11.61 2.01 -11.79
C SER A 104 11.92 3.14 -12.77
N GLY A 105 11.04 4.13 -12.90
CA GLY A 105 11.08 5.17 -13.92
C GLY A 105 11.00 4.65 -15.37
N ASN A 106 10.68 3.36 -15.55
CA ASN A 106 10.64 2.70 -16.86
C ASN A 106 9.25 2.17 -17.24
N THR A 107 8.23 2.49 -16.45
CA THR A 107 6.84 2.09 -16.74
C THR A 107 6.36 2.79 -18.00
N ILE A 108 6.06 2.04 -19.04
CA ILE A 108 5.76 2.57 -20.38
C ILE A 108 4.54 3.47 -20.33
N GLU A 109 3.46 3.04 -19.67
CA GLU A 109 2.22 3.80 -19.55
C GLU A 109 2.44 5.18 -18.87
N VAL A 110 3.34 5.23 -17.89
CA VAL A 110 3.69 6.48 -17.20
C VAL A 110 4.54 7.37 -18.12
N LEU A 111 5.54 6.79 -18.78
CA LEU A 111 6.43 7.55 -19.70
C LEU A 111 5.66 8.17 -20.86
N ASP A 112 4.76 7.40 -21.49
CA ASP A 112 3.94 7.87 -22.61
C ASP A 112 2.97 8.97 -22.17
N SER A 113 2.35 8.80 -21.00
CA SER A 113 1.47 9.83 -20.42
C SER A 113 2.23 11.13 -20.11
N VAL A 114 3.45 11.02 -19.57
CA VAL A 114 4.32 12.19 -19.31
C VAL A 114 4.68 12.90 -20.60
N ASP A 115 5.01 12.17 -21.68
CA ASP A 115 5.32 12.75 -22.98
C ASP A 115 4.12 13.51 -23.57
N ILE A 116 2.93 12.90 -23.55
CA ILE A 116 1.70 13.52 -24.03
C ILE A 116 1.39 14.82 -23.26
N LEU A 117 1.51 14.79 -21.94
CA LEU A 117 1.17 15.93 -21.08
C LEU A 117 2.19 17.07 -21.21
N THR A 118 3.47 16.75 -21.22
CA THR A 118 4.52 17.78 -21.39
C THR A 118 4.54 18.38 -22.79
N ALA A 119 4.21 17.62 -23.83
CA ALA A 119 4.02 18.14 -25.20
C ALA A 119 2.84 19.12 -25.29
N ARG A 120 1.82 18.98 -24.44
CA ARG A 120 0.70 19.93 -24.28
C ARG A 120 1.05 21.12 -23.39
N GLY A 121 2.29 21.22 -22.90
CA GLY A 121 2.78 22.31 -22.04
C GLY A 121 2.44 22.16 -20.55
N TYR A 122 1.89 21.02 -20.12
CA TYR A 122 1.61 20.80 -18.69
C TYR A 122 2.89 20.49 -17.91
N GLN A 123 2.91 20.97 -16.67
CA GLN A 123 3.97 20.62 -15.72
C GLN A 123 3.62 19.28 -15.06
N VAL A 124 4.62 18.41 -14.91
CA VAL A 124 4.50 17.09 -14.27
C VAL A 124 5.51 16.97 -13.14
N ILE A 125 5.07 16.53 -11.96
CA ILE A 125 5.98 16.13 -10.88
C ILE A 125 6.27 14.64 -11.05
N ALA A 126 7.52 14.30 -11.32
CA ALA A 126 7.98 12.92 -11.49
C ALA A 126 8.56 12.40 -10.18
N VAL A 127 7.87 11.44 -9.55
CA VAL A 127 8.30 10.76 -8.33
C VAL A 127 8.85 9.39 -8.70
N THR A 128 10.16 9.19 -8.57
CA THR A 128 10.83 7.98 -9.09
C THR A 128 12.08 7.61 -8.27
N GLY A 129 12.45 6.32 -8.32
CA GLY A 129 13.78 5.87 -7.86
C GLY A 129 14.89 6.09 -8.90
N GLY A 130 14.54 6.22 -10.20
CA GLY A 130 15.55 6.35 -11.27
C GLY A 130 14.96 6.14 -12.67
N GLY A 131 15.76 5.57 -13.56
CA GLY A 131 15.38 5.15 -14.90
C GLY A 131 15.09 6.28 -15.88
N ARG A 132 14.43 5.96 -16.99
CA ARG A 132 14.13 6.88 -18.11
C ARG A 132 13.32 8.12 -17.67
N LEU A 133 12.55 8.02 -16.61
CA LEU A 133 11.80 9.17 -16.09
C LEU A 133 12.74 10.26 -15.54
N THR A 134 13.87 9.86 -14.91
CA THR A 134 14.94 10.79 -14.49
C THR A 134 15.62 11.43 -15.69
N GLU A 135 15.93 10.66 -16.74
CA GLU A 135 16.52 11.18 -17.98
C GLU A 135 15.59 12.21 -18.66
N LYS A 136 14.29 11.91 -18.72
CA LYS A 136 13.29 12.84 -19.25
C LYS A 136 13.21 14.14 -18.43
N ALA A 137 13.30 14.04 -17.10
CA ALA A 137 13.28 15.21 -16.23
C ALA A 137 14.51 16.10 -16.47
N ALA A 138 15.69 15.51 -16.70
CA ALA A 138 16.89 16.27 -17.04
C ALA A 138 16.80 17.00 -18.39
N ALA A 139 16.05 16.43 -19.35
CA ALA A 139 15.90 16.96 -20.70
C ALA A 139 14.69 17.91 -20.87
N ASN A 140 13.74 17.93 -19.95
CA ASN A 140 12.47 18.67 -20.09
C ASN A 140 12.14 19.49 -18.84
N LYS A 141 12.21 20.81 -18.93
CA LYS A 141 11.93 21.76 -17.84
C LYS A 141 10.49 21.71 -17.30
N ASN A 142 9.57 21.10 -18.03
CA ASN A 142 8.19 20.88 -17.58
C ASN A 142 8.07 19.68 -16.65
N ILE A 143 9.16 18.94 -16.39
CA ILE A 143 9.18 17.83 -15.44
C ILE A 143 9.99 18.25 -14.20
N ILE A 144 9.32 18.26 -13.05
CA ILE A 144 9.96 18.47 -11.74
C ILE A 144 10.30 17.10 -11.18
N LEU A 145 11.58 16.83 -10.95
CA LEU A 145 12.04 15.55 -10.44
C LEU A 145 12.02 15.51 -8.91
N VAL A 146 11.37 14.48 -8.36
CA VAL A 146 11.44 14.07 -6.96
C VAL A 146 12.05 12.68 -6.95
N GLN A 147 13.37 12.59 -6.80
CA GLN A 147 14.09 11.32 -6.86
C GLN A 147 14.39 10.81 -5.45
N TYR A 148 14.16 9.53 -5.23
CA TYR A 148 14.50 8.82 -4.00
C TYR A 148 15.37 7.59 -4.30
N HIS A 149 15.66 6.78 -3.29
CA HIS A 149 16.58 5.64 -3.39
C HIS A 149 16.10 4.57 -4.37
N GLU A 150 16.92 4.23 -5.40
CA GLU A 150 16.55 3.31 -6.47
C GLU A 150 16.77 1.81 -6.16
N ASP A 151 17.66 1.48 -5.21
CA ASP A 151 18.10 0.10 -4.93
C ASP A 151 17.06 -0.78 -4.23
N LEU A 152 15.79 -0.36 -4.23
CA LEU A 152 14.68 -1.11 -3.67
C LEU A 152 13.99 -1.98 -4.73
N LEU A 153 13.45 -3.11 -4.29
CA LEU A 153 12.47 -3.81 -5.11
C LEU A 153 11.23 -2.91 -5.27
N PRO A 154 10.68 -2.71 -6.48
CA PRO A 154 9.57 -1.77 -6.70
C PRO A 154 8.40 -1.95 -5.72
N ARG A 155 8.01 -3.19 -5.44
CA ARG A 155 6.92 -3.52 -4.51
C ARG A 155 7.23 -3.15 -3.06
N MET A 156 8.48 -2.88 -2.71
CA MET A 156 8.89 -2.51 -1.35
C MET A 156 8.99 -0.99 -1.14
N ALA A 157 9.00 -0.18 -2.21
CA ALA A 157 9.15 1.28 -2.15
C ALA A 157 7.85 2.03 -1.78
N ILE A 158 6.95 1.37 -1.05
CA ILE A 158 5.61 1.90 -0.78
C ILE A 158 5.62 3.01 0.27
N GLY A 159 6.55 2.97 1.22
CA GLY A 159 6.76 4.02 2.21
C GLY A 159 7.16 5.33 1.53
N TYR A 160 8.16 5.30 0.65
CA TYR A 160 8.55 6.46 -0.16
C TYR A 160 7.37 7.00 -0.98
N ALA A 161 6.69 6.13 -1.73
CA ALA A 161 5.59 6.54 -2.59
C ALA A 161 4.47 7.25 -1.82
N TYR A 162 4.12 6.72 -0.65
CA TYR A 162 3.06 7.29 0.18
C TYR A 162 3.48 8.62 0.82
N VAL A 163 4.64 8.68 1.47
CA VAL A 163 5.12 9.89 2.14
C VAL A 163 5.30 11.03 1.15
N LEU A 164 6.00 10.77 0.04
CA LEU A 164 6.23 11.81 -0.99
C LEU A 164 4.92 12.32 -1.60
N LEU A 165 3.93 11.43 -1.80
CA LEU A 165 2.61 11.82 -2.29
C LEU A 165 1.88 12.72 -1.28
N VAL A 166 1.85 12.33 0.00
CA VAL A 166 1.26 13.13 1.10
C VAL A 166 1.92 14.50 1.20
N ASP A 167 3.25 14.53 1.16
CA ASP A 167 4.03 15.75 1.32
C ASP A 167 3.83 16.71 0.15
N ILE A 168 3.87 16.23 -1.10
CA ILE A 168 3.59 17.04 -2.29
C ILE A 168 2.19 17.66 -2.21
N LEU A 169 1.17 16.85 -1.87
CA LEU A 169 -0.20 17.33 -1.77
C LEU A 169 -0.41 18.33 -0.62
N THR A 170 0.34 18.18 0.45
CA THR A 170 0.33 19.12 1.58
C THR A 170 1.00 20.45 1.20
N VAL A 171 2.14 20.42 0.52
CA VAL A 171 2.85 21.63 0.03
C VAL A 171 1.97 22.49 -0.87
N VAL A 172 1.20 21.87 -1.78
CA VAL A 172 0.27 22.60 -2.68
C VAL A 172 -1.05 22.96 -2.01
N GLY A 173 -1.27 22.56 -0.76
CA GLY A 173 -2.51 22.83 -0.03
C GLY A 173 -3.70 21.95 -0.43
N ALA A 174 -3.49 20.90 -1.25
CA ALA A 174 -4.51 19.94 -1.69
C ALA A 174 -4.90 18.94 -0.60
N LEU A 175 -4.06 18.77 0.41
CA LEU A 175 -4.24 17.86 1.53
C LEU A 175 -3.98 18.58 2.86
N THR A 176 -4.72 18.19 3.89
CA THR A 176 -4.33 18.43 5.29
C THR A 176 -4.26 17.11 6.02
N VAL A 177 -3.24 16.95 6.87
CA VAL A 177 -3.07 15.78 7.72
C VAL A 177 -3.48 16.14 9.15
N LYS A 178 -4.35 15.34 9.76
CA LYS A 178 -4.82 15.58 11.12
C LYS A 178 -3.65 15.46 12.11
N GLY A 179 -3.50 16.45 12.97
CA GLY A 179 -2.40 16.49 13.94
C GLY A 179 -1.14 17.24 13.45
N PHE A 180 -1.14 17.73 12.20
CA PHE A 180 -0.10 18.62 11.68
C PHE A 180 -0.49 20.08 11.85
N ALA A 181 0.39 20.89 12.46
CA ALA A 181 0.36 22.33 12.24
C ALA A 181 0.87 22.57 10.79
N GLN A 182 0.19 23.48 10.05
CA GLN A 182 0.58 23.78 8.65
C GLN A 182 2.04 24.23 8.48
N ASP A 183 2.65 24.73 9.54
CA ASP A 183 4.03 25.22 9.56
C ASP A 183 5.04 24.20 10.09
N ALA A 184 4.58 23.08 10.66
CA ALA A 184 5.40 21.95 11.11
C ALA A 184 5.41 20.84 10.04
N LEU A 185 5.58 21.24 8.79
CA LEU A 185 5.81 20.31 7.68
C LEU A 185 7.02 19.45 8.02
N PHE A 186 6.81 18.12 8.06
CA PHE A 186 7.87 17.14 8.06
C PHE A 186 8.63 16.96 9.40
N GLY A 187 8.45 15.94 10.13
CA GLY A 187 9.35 15.51 11.18
C GLY A 187 8.70 14.63 12.24
N LEU A 188 8.06 15.19 13.22
CA LEU A 188 7.58 14.45 14.39
C LEU A 188 6.56 13.34 14.06
N TYR A 189 5.75 13.54 13.02
CA TYR A 189 4.72 12.56 12.66
C TYR A 189 5.31 11.28 12.04
N TRP A 190 6.24 11.44 11.10
CA TRP A 190 6.87 10.27 10.48
C TRP A 190 7.81 9.54 11.44
N ASP A 191 8.42 10.25 12.39
CA ASP A 191 9.23 9.65 13.46
C ASP A 191 8.39 8.71 14.33
N ASP A 192 7.15 9.08 14.69
CA ASP A 192 6.25 8.22 15.46
C ASP A 192 5.83 6.97 14.65
N VAL A 193 5.50 7.14 13.37
CA VAL A 193 5.16 6.03 12.47
C VAL A 193 6.35 5.08 12.32
N GLU A 194 7.54 5.61 12.05
CA GLU A 194 8.79 4.85 11.95
C GLU A 194 9.04 4.03 13.22
N ASN A 195 8.98 4.67 14.39
CA ASN A 195 9.24 4.03 15.68
C ASN A 195 8.26 2.88 15.98
N GLU A 196 6.96 3.07 15.71
CA GLU A 196 5.97 2.01 15.91
C GLU A 196 6.18 0.84 14.94
N LEU A 197 6.54 1.11 13.69
CA LEU A 197 6.82 0.09 12.71
C LEU A 197 8.10 -0.69 13.04
N PHE A 198 9.16 -0.04 13.52
CA PHE A 198 10.36 -0.73 14.00
C PHE A 198 10.08 -1.69 15.16
N LYS A 199 9.20 -1.31 16.09
CA LYS A 199 8.79 -2.21 17.17
C LYS A 199 8.07 -3.43 16.60
N PHE A 200 7.16 -3.22 15.65
CA PHE A 200 6.38 -4.29 15.05
C PHE A 200 7.22 -5.24 14.18
N THR A 201 8.13 -4.71 13.36
CA THR A 201 8.99 -5.56 12.52
C THR A 201 9.84 -6.52 13.34
N ARG A 202 10.28 -6.11 14.55
CA ARG A 202 11.02 -6.97 15.47
C ARG A 202 10.21 -8.16 16.01
N GLU A 203 8.89 -8.09 15.99
CA GLU A 203 8.01 -9.21 16.37
C GLU A 203 7.88 -10.25 15.27
N LEU A 204 8.30 -9.91 14.02
CA LEU A 204 8.11 -10.73 12.84
C LEU A 204 9.42 -11.33 12.28
N ILE A 205 10.58 -11.01 12.88
CA ILE A 205 11.87 -11.51 12.39
C ILE A 205 11.93 -13.06 12.46
N PRO A 206 12.74 -13.70 11.60
CA PRO A 206 12.85 -15.16 11.53
C PRO A 206 13.18 -15.86 12.84
N GLU A 207 13.87 -15.19 13.77
CA GLU A 207 14.28 -15.69 15.07
C GLU A 207 13.11 -15.88 16.04
N ILE A 208 12.01 -15.14 15.84
CA ILE A 208 10.83 -15.25 16.71
C ILE A 208 10.09 -16.55 16.40
N LYS A 209 9.83 -17.34 17.45
CA LYS A 209 9.17 -18.65 17.36
C LYS A 209 7.73 -18.55 16.84
N ILE A 210 7.24 -19.61 16.20
CA ILE A 210 5.88 -19.71 15.59
C ILE A 210 4.81 -19.25 16.57
N ASN A 211 4.86 -19.67 17.82
CA ASN A 211 3.84 -19.34 18.81
C ASN A 211 3.71 -17.84 19.14
N LYS A 212 4.73 -17.04 18.80
CA LYS A 212 4.78 -15.57 19.00
C LYS A 212 4.83 -14.77 17.70
N ASN A 213 5.00 -15.42 16.54
CA ASN A 213 5.13 -14.77 15.25
C ASN A 213 3.87 -14.98 14.42
N ILE A 214 3.07 -13.92 14.25
CA ILE A 214 1.80 -13.97 13.51
C ILE A 214 2.02 -14.33 12.04
N ALA A 215 3.09 -13.85 11.41
CA ALA A 215 3.37 -14.14 10.00
C ALA A 215 3.61 -15.63 9.77
N LYS A 216 4.34 -16.30 10.68
CA LYS A 216 4.55 -17.76 10.62
C LYS A 216 3.24 -18.53 10.83
N LYS A 217 2.37 -18.09 11.74
CA LYS A 217 1.05 -18.71 11.94
C LYS A 217 0.18 -18.62 10.71
N ILE A 218 0.11 -17.42 10.11
CA ILE A 218 -0.64 -17.21 8.86
C ILE A 218 -0.08 -18.09 7.74
N ALA A 219 1.25 -18.16 7.61
CA ALA A 219 1.90 -18.99 6.58
C ALA A 219 1.54 -20.48 6.71
N ILE A 220 1.42 -20.99 7.94
CA ILE A 220 0.98 -22.37 8.22
C ILE A 220 -0.47 -22.57 7.77
N ASN A 221 -1.36 -21.66 8.11
CA ASN A 221 -2.78 -21.74 7.76
C ASN A 221 -3.02 -21.64 6.25
N LEU A 222 -2.17 -20.89 5.55
CA LEU A 222 -2.23 -20.73 4.09
C LEU A 222 -1.52 -21.85 3.31
N TYR A 223 -0.81 -22.74 3.99
CA TYR A 223 -0.08 -23.81 3.33
C TYR A 223 -1.03 -24.75 2.57
N GLU A 224 -0.76 -24.98 1.27
CA GLU A 224 -1.59 -25.77 0.36
C GLU A 224 -3.05 -25.28 0.23
N LYS A 225 -3.32 -24.01 0.52
CA LYS A 225 -4.62 -23.38 0.36
C LYS A 225 -4.59 -22.28 -0.71
N ILE A 226 -5.77 -21.94 -1.20
CA ILE A 226 -5.99 -20.74 -2.02
C ILE A 226 -6.47 -19.65 -1.08
N PRO A 227 -5.66 -18.61 -0.82
CA PRO A 227 -6.03 -17.53 0.09
C PRO A 227 -7.12 -16.64 -0.51
N ILE A 228 -8.16 -16.38 0.26
CA ILE A 228 -9.18 -15.35 0.00
C ILE A 228 -9.06 -14.30 1.10
N ILE A 229 -8.84 -13.03 0.73
CA ILE A 229 -8.58 -11.98 1.70
C ILE A 229 -9.70 -10.95 1.65
N TYR A 230 -10.43 -10.78 2.75
CA TYR A 230 -11.51 -9.81 2.87
C TYR A 230 -11.12 -8.64 3.76
N GLY A 231 -11.24 -7.43 3.22
CA GLY A 231 -11.16 -6.19 3.98
C GLY A 231 -12.55 -5.66 4.32
N CYS A 232 -12.67 -4.86 5.37
CA CYS A 232 -13.97 -4.47 5.92
C CYS A 232 -14.24 -2.95 5.87
N ASN A 233 -13.21 -2.15 5.77
CA ASN A 233 -13.29 -0.70 5.65
C ASN A 233 -12.23 -0.19 4.67
N LYS A 234 -12.10 1.11 4.51
CA LYS A 234 -11.15 1.70 3.57
C LYS A 234 -9.70 1.26 3.83
N ILE A 235 -9.25 1.27 5.11
CA ILE A 235 -7.90 0.86 5.50
C ILE A 235 -7.71 -0.64 5.29
N THR A 236 -8.57 -1.45 5.87
CA THR A 236 -8.45 -2.92 5.81
C THR A 236 -8.65 -3.46 4.40
N SER A 237 -9.46 -2.79 3.56
CA SER A 237 -9.58 -3.10 2.13
C SER A 237 -8.28 -2.82 1.37
N THR A 238 -7.58 -1.72 1.70
CA THR A 238 -6.27 -1.42 1.13
C THR A 238 -5.23 -2.46 1.55
N VAL A 239 -5.27 -2.87 2.82
CA VAL A 239 -4.40 -3.95 3.34
C VAL A 239 -4.70 -5.28 2.66
N ALA A 240 -5.97 -5.67 2.54
CA ALA A 240 -6.38 -6.91 1.88
C ALA A 240 -5.90 -6.97 0.42
N TYR A 241 -6.06 -5.87 -0.33
CA TYR A 241 -5.53 -5.76 -1.68
C TYR A 241 -3.99 -5.89 -1.70
N ARG A 242 -3.29 -5.21 -0.80
CA ARG A 242 -1.83 -5.31 -0.70
C ARG A 242 -1.38 -6.71 -0.34
N PHE A 243 -2.01 -7.35 0.65
CA PHE A 243 -1.70 -8.71 1.09
C PHE A 243 -1.85 -9.70 -0.08
N LYS A 244 -2.97 -9.62 -0.81
CA LYS A 244 -3.19 -10.39 -2.04
C LYS A 244 -2.05 -10.20 -3.05
N THR A 245 -1.64 -8.96 -3.31
CA THR A 245 -0.57 -8.70 -4.29
C THR A 245 0.78 -9.24 -3.84
N GLN A 246 1.08 -9.25 -2.54
CA GLN A 246 2.30 -9.83 -1.98
C GLN A 246 2.29 -11.36 -2.08
N LEU A 247 1.18 -12.02 -1.78
CA LEU A 247 1.05 -13.46 -1.96
C LEU A 247 1.31 -13.86 -3.42
N CYS A 248 0.72 -13.14 -4.38
CA CYS A 248 0.94 -13.41 -5.81
C CYS A 248 2.39 -13.15 -6.26
N THR A 249 2.99 -12.03 -5.84
CA THR A 249 4.28 -11.58 -6.39
C THR A 249 5.49 -12.11 -5.62
N VAL A 250 5.39 -12.33 -4.32
CA VAL A 250 6.49 -12.81 -3.46
C VAL A 250 6.36 -14.30 -3.19
N ALA A 251 5.23 -14.74 -2.65
CA ALA A 251 5.01 -16.15 -2.32
C ALA A 251 4.69 -17.02 -3.54
N LYS A 252 4.37 -16.43 -4.72
CA LYS A 252 3.95 -17.14 -5.93
C LYS A 252 2.69 -17.99 -5.72
N VAL A 253 1.82 -17.53 -4.84
CA VAL A 253 0.55 -18.16 -4.51
C VAL A 253 -0.58 -17.34 -5.11
N PHE A 254 -1.37 -17.96 -5.99
CA PHE A 254 -2.60 -17.33 -6.47
C PHE A 254 -3.53 -17.03 -5.30
N SER A 255 -4.06 -15.82 -5.26
CA SER A 255 -4.95 -15.37 -4.18
C SER A 255 -5.98 -14.38 -4.71
N HIS A 256 -7.11 -14.30 -4.04
CA HIS A 256 -8.19 -13.38 -4.35
C HIS A 256 -8.40 -12.41 -3.19
N TYR A 257 -8.97 -11.22 -3.46
CA TYR A 257 -9.43 -10.31 -2.43
C TYR A 257 -10.76 -9.68 -2.82
N ASN A 258 -11.57 -9.35 -1.81
CA ASN A 258 -12.73 -8.51 -1.97
C ASN A 258 -13.03 -7.75 -0.66
N THR A 259 -14.11 -7.01 -0.63
CA THR A 259 -14.43 -6.11 0.49
C THR A 259 -15.83 -6.36 1.03
N ILE A 260 -15.99 -6.15 2.34
CA ILE A 260 -17.30 -6.07 2.97
C ILE A 260 -17.75 -4.60 2.91
N PRO A 261 -18.98 -4.29 2.43
CA PRO A 261 -20.10 -5.22 2.24
C PRO A 261 -20.25 -5.84 0.84
N GLU A 262 -19.36 -5.59 -0.11
CA GLU A 262 -19.51 -6.04 -1.51
C GLU A 262 -19.75 -7.53 -1.63
N ILE A 263 -19.00 -8.36 -0.89
CA ILE A 263 -19.16 -9.82 -0.90
C ILE A 263 -20.56 -10.30 -0.54
N ASN A 264 -21.36 -9.49 0.18
CA ASN A 264 -22.73 -9.85 0.58
C ASN A 264 -23.69 -9.85 -0.61
N HIS A 265 -23.32 -9.22 -1.72
CA HIS A 265 -24.16 -9.08 -2.91
C HIS A 265 -23.87 -10.14 -3.97
N ASP A 266 -22.71 -10.79 -3.89
CA ASP A 266 -22.26 -11.77 -4.89
C ASP A 266 -21.56 -13.00 -4.28
N GLU A 267 -20.39 -12.84 -3.66
CA GLU A 267 -19.53 -13.95 -3.27
C GLU A 267 -20.09 -14.84 -2.14
N ILE A 268 -20.93 -14.29 -1.26
CA ILE A 268 -21.47 -15.08 -0.13
C ILE A 268 -22.23 -16.32 -0.59
N ILE A 269 -22.96 -16.23 -1.70
CA ILE A 269 -23.67 -17.37 -2.31
C ILE A 269 -22.68 -18.33 -2.98
N GLY A 270 -21.57 -17.81 -3.51
CA GLY A 270 -20.51 -18.61 -4.12
C GLY A 270 -19.91 -19.65 -3.17
N TRP A 271 -20.00 -19.43 -1.85
CA TRP A 271 -19.54 -20.39 -0.84
C TRP A 271 -20.44 -21.63 -0.69
N GLU A 272 -21.52 -21.74 -1.47
CA GLU A 272 -22.29 -22.98 -1.66
C GLU A 272 -21.62 -24.00 -2.58
N ILE A 273 -20.44 -23.66 -3.10
CA ILE A 273 -19.58 -24.55 -3.88
C ILE A 273 -19.42 -25.92 -3.21
N ASN A 274 -19.12 -26.95 -4.02
CA ASN A 274 -18.85 -28.31 -3.54
C ASN A 274 -17.90 -28.32 -2.33
N PRO A 275 -18.26 -29.05 -1.23
CA PRO A 275 -17.46 -29.08 0.00
C PRO A 275 -15.99 -29.45 -0.18
N GLU A 276 -15.67 -30.38 -1.11
CA GLU A 276 -14.28 -30.79 -1.36
C GLU A 276 -13.46 -29.68 -2.03
N LEU A 277 -14.07 -28.84 -2.87
CA LEU A 277 -13.42 -27.65 -3.42
C LEU A 277 -13.28 -26.57 -2.36
N ARG A 278 -14.32 -26.39 -1.53
CA ARG A 278 -14.33 -25.39 -0.45
C ARG A 278 -13.17 -25.57 0.54
N LYS A 279 -12.79 -26.81 0.85
CA LYS A 279 -11.64 -27.14 1.69
C LYS A 279 -10.29 -26.66 1.14
N LYS A 280 -10.21 -26.33 -0.16
CA LYS A 280 -8.99 -25.78 -0.79
C LYS A 280 -8.79 -24.32 -0.49
N PHE A 281 -9.78 -23.62 -0.04
CA PHE A 281 -9.70 -22.19 0.30
C PHE A 281 -9.40 -21.98 1.79
N PHE A 282 -8.79 -20.85 2.08
CA PHE A 282 -8.64 -20.32 3.42
C PHE A 282 -8.93 -18.82 3.40
N VAL A 283 -9.83 -18.36 4.25
CA VAL A 283 -10.25 -16.96 4.28
C VAL A 283 -9.49 -16.21 5.39
N LEU A 284 -8.95 -15.05 5.04
CA LEU A 284 -8.40 -14.08 5.99
C LEU A 284 -9.31 -12.86 6.03
N PHE A 285 -9.92 -12.58 7.17
CA PHE A 285 -10.58 -11.31 7.44
C PHE A 285 -9.53 -10.34 7.98
N ILE A 286 -9.33 -9.23 7.27
CA ILE A 286 -8.50 -8.13 7.75
C ILE A 286 -9.44 -7.09 8.36
N THR A 287 -9.37 -6.95 9.67
CA THR A 287 -10.19 -6.01 10.45
C THR A 287 -9.30 -5.02 11.18
N ASP A 288 -9.87 -3.97 11.74
CA ASP A 288 -9.12 -3.08 12.61
C ASP A 288 -9.86 -2.81 13.94
N ASN A 289 -9.14 -2.25 14.90
CA ASN A 289 -9.69 -1.95 16.22
C ASN A 289 -10.63 -0.72 16.25
N GLN A 290 -10.90 -0.11 15.11
CA GLN A 290 -11.79 1.05 14.95
C GLN A 290 -12.96 0.76 14.00
N GLU A 291 -13.27 -0.52 13.75
CA GLU A 291 -14.43 -0.89 12.96
C GLU A 291 -15.73 -0.35 13.56
N GLN A 292 -16.58 0.18 12.69
CA GLN A 292 -17.91 0.60 13.10
C GLN A 292 -18.74 -0.61 13.56
N GLU A 293 -19.58 -0.43 14.55
CA GLU A 293 -20.43 -1.50 15.11
C GLU A 293 -21.24 -2.25 14.04
N LYS A 294 -21.79 -1.52 13.06
CA LYS A 294 -22.53 -2.12 11.95
C LYS A 294 -21.65 -3.05 11.11
N THR A 295 -20.45 -2.62 10.79
CA THR A 295 -19.46 -3.43 10.05
C THR A 295 -19.07 -4.67 10.85
N ARG A 296 -18.81 -4.51 12.15
CA ARG A 296 -18.47 -5.64 13.02
C ARG A 296 -19.59 -6.68 13.06
N LYS A 297 -20.84 -6.27 13.21
CA LYS A 297 -22.00 -7.19 13.14
C LYS A 297 -22.11 -7.92 11.79
N THR A 298 -21.79 -7.22 10.71
CA THR A 298 -21.77 -7.85 9.36
C THR A 298 -20.69 -8.92 9.27
N ILE A 299 -19.50 -8.65 9.79
CA ILE A 299 -18.40 -9.63 9.83
C ILE A 299 -18.80 -10.86 10.63
N GLU A 300 -19.36 -10.66 11.82
CA GLU A 300 -19.82 -11.75 12.70
C GLU A 300 -20.89 -12.64 12.03
N LEU A 301 -21.82 -12.03 11.29
CA LEU A 301 -22.82 -12.78 10.51
C LEU A 301 -22.17 -13.63 9.41
N ILE A 302 -21.21 -13.07 8.67
CA ILE A 302 -20.49 -13.80 7.62
C ILE A 302 -19.68 -14.95 8.23
N GLN A 303 -18.98 -14.70 9.35
CA GLN A 303 -18.25 -15.72 10.08
C GLN A 303 -19.17 -16.85 10.58
N GLY A 304 -20.39 -16.52 11.01
CA GLY A 304 -21.42 -17.50 11.36
C GLY A 304 -21.80 -18.39 10.17
N ILE A 305 -22.04 -17.80 8.99
CA ILE A 305 -22.30 -18.54 7.75
C ILE A 305 -21.11 -19.45 7.39
N PHE A 306 -19.88 -18.97 7.57
CA PHE A 306 -18.68 -19.75 7.27
C PHE A 306 -18.52 -20.94 8.19
N LEU A 307 -18.84 -20.78 9.48
CA LEU A 307 -18.84 -21.89 10.44
C LEU A 307 -19.89 -22.95 10.04
N GLU A 308 -21.11 -22.56 9.68
CA GLU A 308 -22.16 -23.47 9.22
C GLU A 308 -21.77 -24.24 7.94
N LYS A 309 -20.99 -23.59 7.07
CA LYS A 309 -20.55 -24.17 5.79
C LYS A 309 -19.18 -24.87 5.86
N ASP A 310 -18.56 -24.99 7.02
CA ASP A 310 -17.21 -25.56 7.21
C ASP A 310 -16.17 -24.85 6.32
N VAL A 311 -16.20 -23.51 6.27
CA VAL A 311 -15.20 -22.67 5.62
C VAL A 311 -14.10 -22.34 6.62
N ASN A 312 -12.86 -22.66 6.29
CA ASN A 312 -11.71 -22.29 7.15
C ASN A 312 -11.43 -20.80 7.05
N TYR A 313 -11.39 -20.12 8.18
CA TYR A 313 -11.05 -18.70 8.22
C TYR A 313 -10.24 -18.32 9.48
N GLU A 314 -9.59 -17.18 9.40
CA GLU A 314 -8.94 -16.50 10.51
C GLU A 314 -9.20 -14.98 10.41
N GLU A 315 -9.26 -14.31 11.54
CA GLU A 315 -9.36 -12.86 11.61
C GLU A 315 -8.02 -12.25 12.08
N ILE A 316 -7.49 -11.33 11.27
CA ILE A 316 -6.29 -10.54 11.59
C ILE A 316 -6.75 -9.14 11.94
N GLN A 317 -6.74 -8.80 13.23
CA GLN A 317 -7.11 -7.48 13.70
C GLN A 317 -5.89 -6.55 13.75
N LEU A 318 -5.89 -5.51 12.92
CA LEU A 318 -4.87 -4.46 12.93
C LEU A 318 -5.07 -3.53 14.13
N LYS A 319 -4.00 -3.27 14.88
CA LYS A 319 -4.06 -2.46 16.11
C LYS A 319 -3.02 -1.36 16.07
N ALA A 320 -3.47 -0.13 16.08
CA ALA A 320 -2.73 1.10 16.37
C ALA A 320 -3.73 2.26 16.45
N THR A 321 -3.36 3.34 17.11
CA THR A 321 -4.16 4.58 17.11
C THR A 321 -4.12 5.25 15.75
N ASN A 322 -2.94 5.27 15.13
CA ASN A 322 -2.71 5.89 13.82
C ASN A 322 -3.12 4.93 12.68
N SER A 323 -3.99 5.38 11.77
CA SER A 323 -4.46 4.56 10.65
C SER A 323 -3.36 4.18 9.65
N VAL A 324 -2.36 5.03 9.46
CA VAL A 324 -1.20 4.74 8.62
C VAL A 324 -0.39 3.59 9.21
N VAL A 325 -0.13 3.62 10.52
CA VAL A 325 0.55 2.52 11.23
C VAL A 325 -0.26 1.23 11.11
N ARG A 326 -1.60 1.29 11.29
CA ARG A 326 -2.47 0.10 11.10
C ARG A 326 -2.29 -0.50 9.71
N ALA A 327 -2.34 0.34 8.67
CA ALA A 327 -2.17 -0.12 7.29
C ALA A 327 -0.80 -0.78 7.07
N PHE A 328 0.28 -0.12 7.49
CA PHE A 328 1.63 -0.64 7.27
C PHE A 328 1.97 -1.86 8.13
N LYS A 329 1.34 -2.05 9.29
CA LYS A 329 1.41 -3.32 10.03
C LYS A 329 0.76 -4.49 9.30
N GLY A 330 -0.22 -4.20 8.44
CA GLY A 330 -0.90 -5.20 7.61
C GLY A 330 -0.22 -5.46 6.27
N PHE A 331 0.69 -4.58 5.84
CA PHE A 331 1.43 -4.69 4.58
C PHE A 331 2.60 -5.67 4.68
#